data_3175349bec08f9b813f5a71ef9cc93cd
#
_entry.id   3175349bec08f9b813f5a71ef9cc93cd
#
_cell.length_a   1.000
_cell.length_b   1.000
_cell.length_c   1.000
_cell.angle_alpha   90.00
_cell.angle_beta   90.00
_cell.angle_gamma   90.00
#
_symmetry.space_group_name_H-M   'P 1'
#
loop_
_entity.id
_entity.type
_entity.pdbx_description
1 polymer ?
#
loop_
_entity_poly.entity_id
_entity_poly.type
_entity_poly.pdbx_seq_one_letter_code
_entity_poly.pdbx_strand_id
1 'polypeptide(L)'
;SLVEAVLDECRVLGMVALDARTDLVDARTCADMPERTDEVILQSDLTAVAPGPLTPDTAADLALLADRESTGIAGVRRFNRSSLRRALDAGWSGEQVRQWWAEHSLGDVPQSLLVLLNDVVRDHGRVSVAAAGALLEVDDPATVEAILRSSLTTDVGLRRVGPQVLVAQAEPD
;
A
#
# COMPACT_ATOMS: atom_id res chain seq x y z
N SER A 1 13.03 22.82 19.35
CA SER A 1 12.37 21.92 20.32
C SER A 1 11.04 21.42 19.75
N LEU A 2 10.45 20.38 20.37
CA LEU A 2 9.12 19.87 19.97
C LEU A 2 8.05 20.96 20.04
N VAL A 3 8.15 21.84 21.02
CA VAL A 3 7.23 22.96 21.22
C VAL A 3 7.32 23.97 20.06
N GLU A 4 8.51 24.28 19.61
CA GLU A 4 8.70 25.18 18.44
C GLU A 4 8.13 24.59 17.16
N ALA A 5 8.33 23.28 16.93
CA ALA A 5 7.76 22.61 15.77
C ALA A 5 6.21 22.64 15.77
N VAL A 6 5.59 22.40 16.93
CA VAL A 6 4.13 22.48 17.10
C VAL A 6 3.63 23.92 16.90
N LEU A 7 4.34 24.93 17.43
CA LEU A 7 3.97 26.33 17.24
C LEU A 7 4.08 26.77 15.77
N ASP A 8 5.10 26.31 15.07
CA ASP A 8 5.27 26.59 13.64
C ASP A 8 4.14 25.95 12.81
N GLU A 9 3.75 24.73 13.14
CA GLU A 9 2.61 24.06 12.52
C GLU A 9 1.30 24.81 12.80
N CYS A 10 1.09 25.26 14.04
CA CYS A 10 -0.06 26.09 14.40
C CYS A 10 -0.08 27.45 13.67
N ARG A 11 1.09 28.04 13.41
CA ARG A 11 1.19 29.27 12.60
C ARG A 11 0.85 29.03 11.14
N VAL A 12 1.34 27.93 10.55
CA VAL A 12 1.01 27.53 9.17
C VAL A 12 -0.49 27.27 9.01
N LEU A 13 -1.13 26.68 10.02
CA LEU A 13 -2.58 26.42 10.05
C LEU A 13 -3.41 27.67 10.39
N GLY A 14 -2.78 28.81 10.64
CA GLY A 14 -3.47 30.06 11.02
C GLY A 14 -4.06 30.05 12.43
N MET A 15 -3.73 29.05 13.26
CA MET A 15 -4.23 28.92 14.63
C MET A 15 -3.53 29.88 15.60
N VAL A 16 -2.31 30.32 15.26
CA VAL A 16 -1.53 31.33 16.01
C VAL A 16 -1.04 32.39 15.03
N ALA A 17 -1.30 33.64 15.31
CA ALA A 17 -0.79 34.78 14.58
C ALA A 17 -0.28 35.83 15.56
N LEU A 18 0.86 36.45 15.27
CA LEU A 18 1.49 37.47 16.11
C LEU A 18 1.63 37.04 17.59
N ASP A 19 1.97 35.75 17.80
CA ASP A 19 2.08 35.10 19.12
C ASP A 19 0.79 35.11 19.96
N ALA A 20 -0.35 35.35 19.32
CA ALA A 20 -1.67 35.27 19.94
C ALA A 20 -2.48 34.14 19.28
N ARG A 21 -3.38 33.55 20.08
CA ARG A 21 -4.36 32.57 19.61
C ARG A 21 -5.37 33.27 18.70
N THR A 22 -5.65 32.70 17.54
CA THR A 22 -6.66 33.22 16.60
C THR A 22 -8.03 32.63 16.90
N ASP A 23 -9.09 33.25 16.35
CA ASP A 23 -10.48 32.77 16.45
C ASP A 23 -10.68 31.38 15.82
N LEU A 24 -9.75 30.95 14.97
CA LEU A 24 -9.70 29.58 14.38
C LEU A 24 -9.51 28.46 15.43
N VAL A 25 -9.09 28.80 16.65
CA VAL A 25 -8.89 27.83 17.73
C VAL A 25 -10.15 27.63 18.58
N ASP A 26 -11.17 28.48 18.41
CA ASP A 26 -12.44 28.33 19.13
C ASP A 26 -13.23 27.13 18.58
N ALA A 27 -13.82 26.34 19.50
CA ALA A 27 -14.58 25.13 19.18
C ALA A 27 -15.73 25.34 18.16
N ARG A 28 -16.15 26.59 17.93
CA ARG A 28 -17.14 26.97 16.93
C ARG A 28 -16.58 26.93 15.50
N THR A 29 -15.29 27.21 15.32
CA THR A 29 -14.63 27.17 14.00
C THR A 29 -14.39 25.71 13.56
N CYS A 30 -14.26 24.76 14.50
CA CYS A 30 -14.21 23.33 14.16
C CYS A 30 -15.57 22.80 13.64
N ALA A 31 -16.68 23.49 13.89
CA ALA A 31 -18.00 23.12 13.37
C ALA A 31 -18.17 23.44 11.88
N ASP A 32 -17.33 24.33 11.33
CA ASP A 32 -17.32 24.72 9.90
C ASP A 32 -16.31 23.91 9.07
N MET A 33 -15.61 22.95 9.66
CA MET A 33 -14.76 22.06 8.88
C MET A 33 -15.62 21.14 8.03
N PRO A 34 -15.31 20.98 6.73
CA PRO A 34 -16.05 20.09 5.87
C PRO A 34 -16.03 18.66 6.44
N GLU A 35 -17.18 17.99 6.36
CA GLU A 35 -17.29 16.60 6.75
C GLU A 35 -16.27 15.75 5.99
N ARG A 36 -15.73 14.77 6.69
CA ARG A 36 -14.81 13.82 6.08
C ARG A 36 -15.58 12.91 5.14
N THR A 37 -14.97 12.60 4.01
CA THR A 37 -15.51 11.69 3.01
C THR A 37 -14.63 10.45 2.88
N ASP A 38 -15.26 9.34 2.49
CA ASP A 38 -14.58 8.12 2.08
C ASP A 38 -14.44 8.03 0.56
N GLU A 39 -14.92 9.05 -0.17
CA GLU A 39 -15.03 9.01 -1.60
C GLU A 39 -13.89 9.76 -2.29
N VAL A 40 -13.48 9.23 -3.44
CA VAL A 40 -12.46 9.80 -4.33
C VAL A 40 -12.95 9.82 -5.77
N ILE A 41 -12.49 10.77 -6.56
CA ILE A 41 -12.73 10.83 -8.00
C ILE A 41 -11.54 10.17 -8.69
N LEU A 42 -11.77 9.00 -9.31
CA LEU A 42 -10.75 8.32 -10.11
C LEU A 42 -10.79 8.84 -11.55
N GLN A 43 -9.61 9.16 -12.10
CA GLN A 43 -9.47 9.76 -13.42
C GLN A 43 -8.73 8.82 -14.38
N SER A 44 -9.01 8.95 -15.66
CA SER A 44 -8.41 8.11 -16.72
C SER A 44 -6.91 8.32 -16.92
N ASP A 45 -6.36 9.41 -16.40
CA ASP A 45 -4.93 9.72 -16.40
C ASP A 45 -4.18 9.07 -15.23
N LEU A 46 -4.81 8.12 -14.54
CA LEU A 46 -4.29 7.39 -13.38
C LEU A 46 -4.16 8.24 -12.11
N THR A 47 -4.95 9.28 -11.97
CA THR A 47 -4.99 10.09 -10.76
C THR A 47 -6.25 9.84 -9.93
N ALA A 48 -6.15 10.13 -8.64
CA ALA A 48 -7.27 10.23 -7.72
C ALA A 48 -7.29 11.63 -7.10
N VAL A 49 -8.48 12.23 -7.05
CA VAL A 49 -8.71 13.52 -6.40
C VAL A 49 -9.73 13.33 -5.28
N ALA A 50 -9.40 13.76 -4.08
CA ALA A 50 -10.35 13.79 -2.98
C ALA A 50 -11.18 15.07 -3.05
N PRO A 51 -12.53 14.99 -3.06
CA PRO A 51 -13.39 16.18 -3.12
C PRO A 51 -13.40 16.96 -1.79
N GLY A 52 -12.94 16.34 -0.71
CA GLY A 52 -12.85 16.90 0.63
C GLY A 52 -11.79 16.18 1.47
N PRO A 53 -11.72 16.50 2.78
CA PRO A 53 -10.83 15.79 3.69
C PRO A 53 -11.27 14.33 3.80
N LEU A 54 -10.35 13.40 3.53
CA LEU A 54 -10.62 11.97 3.65
C LEU A 54 -10.68 11.53 5.12
N THR A 55 -11.41 10.44 5.37
CA THR A 55 -11.29 9.72 6.64
C THR A 55 -9.88 9.18 6.82
N PRO A 56 -9.42 8.95 8.05
CA PRO A 56 -8.05 8.45 8.30
C PRO A 56 -7.76 7.12 7.59
N ASP A 57 -8.73 6.21 7.56
CA ASP A 57 -8.58 4.89 6.96
C ASP A 57 -8.46 5.00 5.44
N THR A 58 -9.38 5.69 4.78
CA THR A 58 -9.33 5.92 3.33
C THR A 58 -8.06 6.69 2.92
N ALA A 59 -7.62 7.65 3.74
CA ALA A 59 -6.38 8.38 3.48
C ALA A 59 -5.14 7.49 3.58
N ALA A 60 -5.11 6.53 4.53
CA ALA A 60 -4.03 5.58 4.70
C ALA A 60 -3.97 4.58 3.53
N ASP A 61 -5.12 4.02 3.15
CA ASP A 61 -5.22 3.10 2.03
C ASP A 61 -4.83 3.78 0.71
N LEU A 62 -5.34 4.98 0.46
CA LEU A 62 -4.97 5.75 -0.72
C LEU A 62 -3.48 6.13 -0.73
N ALA A 63 -2.86 6.35 0.43
CA ALA A 63 -1.43 6.61 0.53
C ALA A 63 -0.58 5.37 0.20
N LEU A 64 -1.11 4.18 0.49
CA LEU A 64 -0.47 2.92 0.11
C LEU A 64 -0.60 2.66 -1.39
N LEU A 65 -1.80 2.89 -1.96
CA LEU A 65 -2.15 2.58 -3.35
C LEU A 65 -1.60 3.59 -4.37
N ALA A 66 -1.39 4.85 -3.98
CA ALA A 66 -1.04 5.94 -4.89
C ALA A 66 -0.03 6.91 -4.27
N ASP A 67 0.85 7.45 -5.10
CA ASP A 67 1.85 8.43 -4.69
C ASP A 67 1.27 9.85 -4.73
N ARG A 68 1.75 10.73 -3.85
CA ARG A 68 1.36 12.14 -3.84
C ARG A 68 1.96 12.85 -5.07
N GLU A 69 1.13 13.46 -5.89
CA GLU A 69 1.57 14.18 -7.09
C GLU A 69 1.76 15.67 -6.84
N SER A 70 0.90 16.29 -6.05
CA SER A 70 1.01 17.71 -5.72
C SER A 70 0.75 17.99 -4.24
N THR A 71 1.32 19.09 -3.75
CA THR A 71 1.11 19.62 -2.41
C THR A 71 0.02 20.71 -2.37
N GLY A 72 -0.80 20.81 -3.43
CA GLY A 72 -1.91 21.76 -3.48
C GLY A 72 -3.05 21.45 -2.49
N ILE A 73 -4.01 22.36 -2.39
CA ILE A 73 -5.18 22.26 -1.49
C ILE A 73 -6.02 21.00 -1.79
N ALA A 74 -6.15 20.62 -3.06
CA ALA A 74 -6.72 19.33 -3.47
C ALA A 74 -5.59 18.31 -3.55
N GLY A 75 -5.58 17.34 -2.64
CA GLY A 75 -4.58 16.27 -2.64
C GLY A 75 -4.75 15.38 -3.86
N VAL A 76 -3.99 15.64 -4.93
CA VAL A 76 -3.92 14.76 -6.09
C VAL A 76 -2.93 13.64 -5.82
N ARG A 77 -3.38 12.40 -6.05
CA ARG A 77 -2.54 11.20 -5.94
C ARG A 77 -2.53 10.46 -7.26
N ARG A 78 -1.39 9.90 -7.61
CA ARG A 78 -1.18 9.15 -8.86
C ARG A 78 -0.92 7.69 -8.60
N PHE A 79 -1.71 6.84 -9.25
CA PHE A 79 -1.46 5.41 -9.32
C PHE A 79 -0.38 5.13 -10.36
N ASN A 80 0.56 4.29 -10.00
CA ASN A 80 1.62 3.84 -10.90
C ASN A 80 2.04 2.40 -10.56
N ARG A 81 2.91 1.80 -11.38
CA ARG A 81 3.38 0.42 -11.17
C ARG A 81 4.03 0.23 -9.80
N SER A 82 4.81 1.20 -9.34
CA SER A 82 5.53 1.09 -8.06
C SER A 82 4.59 1.20 -6.87
N SER A 83 3.61 2.10 -6.90
CA SER A 83 2.63 2.25 -5.81
C SER A 83 1.71 1.03 -5.69
N LEU A 84 1.20 0.50 -6.81
CA LEU A 84 0.38 -0.72 -6.79
C LEU A 84 1.20 -1.95 -6.38
N ARG A 85 2.45 -2.07 -6.82
CA ARG A 85 3.33 -3.14 -6.36
C ARG A 85 3.58 -3.07 -4.86
N ARG A 86 3.81 -1.88 -4.31
CA ARG A 86 3.95 -1.66 -2.85
C ARG A 86 2.72 -2.16 -2.09
N ALA A 87 1.51 -1.92 -2.60
CA ALA A 87 0.28 -2.44 -1.99
C ALA A 87 0.21 -3.97 -2.03
N LEU A 88 0.58 -4.60 -3.15
CA LEU A 88 0.64 -6.06 -3.26
C LEU A 88 1.71 -6.65 -2.32
N ASP A 89 2.88 -6.00 -2.20
CA ASP A 89 3.96 -6.40 -1.29
C ASP A 89 3.53 -6.25 0.19
N ALA A 90 2.62 -5.31 0.49
CA ALA A 90 2.00 -5.14 1.82
C ALA A 90 0.88 -6.14 2.12
N GLY A 91 0.58 -7.06 1.18
CA GLY A 91 -0.38 -8.15 1.35
C GLY A 91 -1.75 -7.91 0.72
N TRP A 92 -1.95 -6.80 0.01
CA TRP A 92 -3.19 -6.61 -0.76
C TRP A 92 -3.22 -7.53 -1.97
N SER A 93 -4.38 -8.08 -2.27
CA SER A 93 -4.62 -8.77 -3.54
C SER A 93 -5.13 -7.79 -4.61
N GLY A 94 -4.96 -8.15 -5.88
CA GLY A 94 -5.53 -7.37 -6.98
C GLY A 94 -7.05 -7.23 -6.90
N GLU A 95 -7.75 -8.20 -6.30
CA GLU A 95 -9.19 -8.13 -6.08
C GLU A 95 -9.55 -7.13 -4.99
N GLN A 96 -8.80 -7.08 -3.89
CA GLN A 96 -8.99 -6.08 -2.84
C GLN A 96 -8.76 -4.66 -3.35
N VAL A 97 -7.78 -4.44 -4.24
CA VAL A 97 -7.58 -3.14 -4.87
C VAL A 97 -8.77 -2.75 -5.74
N ARG A 98 -9.31 -3.70 -6.55
CA ARG A 98 -10.51 -3.42 -7.38
C ARG A 98 -11.73 -3.11 -6.53
N GLN A 99 -11.94 -3.88 -5.47
CA GLN A 99 -13.03 -3.68 -4.53
C GLN A 99 -12.93 -2.32 -3.86
N TRP A 100 -11.75 -1.93 -3.39
CA TRP A 100 -11.51 -0.62 -2.80
C TRP A 100 -11.85 0.52 -3.77
N TRP A 101 -11.42 0.42 -5.05
CA TRP A 101 -11.79 1.40 -6.06
C TRP A 101 -13.30 1.46 -6.28
N ALA A 102 -13.99 0.33 -6.33
CA ALA A 102 -15.43 0.27 -6.53
C ALA A 102 -16.21 0.86 -5.34
N GLU A 103 -15.73 0.66 -4.13
CA GLU A 103 -16.38 1.16 -2.89
C GLU A 103 -16.16 2.65 -2.66
N HIS A 104 -14.99 3.18 -3.06
CA HIS A 104 -14.60 4.56 -2.76
C HIS A 104 -14.67 5.51 -3.98
N SER A 105 -14.95 5.02 -5.17
CA SER A 105 -15.04 5.86 -6.36
C SER A 105 -16.42 6.53 -6.47
N LEU A 106 -16.44 7.86 -6.63
CA LEU A 106 -17.65 8.64 -6.95
C LEU A 106 -18.22 8.36 -8.35
N GLY A 107 -17.58 7.54 -9.15
CA GLY A 107 -18.01 7.18 -10.49
C GLY A 107 -17.43 5.85 -10.93
N ASP A 108 -17.54 5.54 -12.21
CA ASP A 108 -16.99 4.32 -12.77
C ASP A 108 -15.46 4.28 -12.63
N VAL A 109 -14.93 3.10 -12.32
CA VAL A 109 -13.47 2.89 -12.28
C VAL A 109 -12.91 2.94 -13.71
N PRO A 110 -11.98 3.86 -14.01
CA PRO A 110 -11.42 3.99 -15.33
C PRO A 110 -10.72 2.72 -15.82
N GLN A 111 -10.94 2.37 -17.08
CA GLN A 111 -10.32 1.19 -17.71
C GLN A 111 -8.78 1.21 -17.63
N SER A 112 -8.17 2.39 -17.70
CA SER A 112 -6.72 2.57 -17.57
C SER A 112 -6.16 2.05 -16.24
N LEU A 113 -6.89 2.27 -15.14
CA LEU A 113 -6.53 1.74 -13.81
C LEU A 113 -6.65 0.22 -13.76
N LEU A 114 -7.70 -0.35 -14.34
CA LEU A 114 -7.89 -1.81 -14.40
C LEU A 114 -6.79 -2.48 -15.22
N VAL A 115 -6.39 -1.89 -16.34
CA VAL A 115 -5.28 -2.38 -17.18
C VAL A 115 -3.97 -2.31 -16.41
N LEU A 116 -3.66 -1.17 -15.78
CA LEU A 116 -2.45 -1.00 -14.97
C LEU A 116 -2.38 -2.04 -13.84
N LEU A 117 -3.48 -2.23 -13.09
CA LEU A 117 -3.53 -3.22 -12.00
C LEU A 117 -3.31 -4.64 -12.52
N ASN A 118 -3.99 -5.03 -13.61
CA ASN A 118 -3.84 -6.37 -14.18
C ASN A 118 -2.39 -6.64 -14.62
N ASP A 119 -1.72 -5.64 -15.19
CA ASP A 119 -0.31 -5.74 -15.56
C ASP A 119 0.59 -5.92 -14.34
N VAL A 120 0.35 -5.13 -13.27
CA VAL A 120 1.12 -5.23 -12.04
C VAL A 120 0.89 -6.58 -11.35
N VAL A 121 -0.35 -7.03 -11.23
CA VAL A 121 -0.69 -8.33 -10.63
C VAL A 121 -0.06 -9.48 -11.41
N ARG A 122 -0.11 -9.43 -12.75
CA ARG A 122 0.52 -10.46 -13.60
C ARG A 122 2.03 -10.54 -13.41
N ASP A 123 2.67 -9.39 -13.19
CA ASP A 123 4.12 -9.31 -13.03
C ASP A 123 4.57 -9.48 -11.57
N HIS A 124 3.65 -9.33 -10.60
CA HIS A 124 3.91 -9.50 -9.18
C HIS A 124 4.23 -10.95 -8.86
N GLY A 125 5.28 -11.17 -8.09
CA GLY A 125 5.70 -12.52 -7.68
C GLY A 125 6.43 -13.34 -8.73
N ARG A 126 6.65 -12.81 -9.95
CA ARG A 126 7.43 -13.52 -10.99
C ARG A 126 8.92 -13.65 -10.65
N VAL A 127 9.42 -12.77 -9.79
CA VAL A 127 10.77 -12.85 -9.25
C VAL A 127 10.69 -12.69 -7.75
N SER A 128 11.16 -13.70 -7.02
CA SER A 128 11.33 -13.63 -5.57
C SER A 128 12.79 -13.84 -5.22
N VAL A 129 13.31 -13.05 -4.30
CA VAL A 129 14.64 -13.21 -3.73
C VAL A 129 14.48 -13.60 -2.28
N ALA A 130 15.11 -14.69 -1.88
CA ALA A 130 15.14 -15.15 -0.50
C ALA A 130 16.55 -15.59 -0.13
N ALA A 131 16.93 -15.40 1.13
CA ALA A 131 18.14 -16.03 1.66
C ALA A 131 17.94 -17.56 1.67
N ALA A 132 18.96 -18.30 1.28
CA ALA A 132 18.98 -19.75 1.28
C ALA A 132 20.25 -20.20 1.98
N GLY A 133 20.11 -21.02 3.01
CA GLY A 133 21.24 -21.71 3.64
C GLY A 133 21.73 -22.88 2.81
N ALA A 134 20.79 -23.64 2.23
CA ALA A 134 21.10 -24.75 1.33
C ALA A 134 20.11 -24.86 0.18
N LEU A 135 20.59 -25.35 -0.96
CA LEU A 135 19.78 -25.71 -2.13
C LEU A 135 19.90 -27.21 -2.35
N LEU A 136 18.75 -27.88 -2.49
CA LEU A 136 18.68 -29.31 -2.81
C LEU A 136 18.11 -29.44 -4.21
N GLU A 137 18.86 -30.12 -5.07
CA GLU A 137 18.42 -30.58 -6.39
C GLU A 137 18.10 -32.05 -6.32
N VAL A 138 16.93 -32.45 -6.76
CA VAL A 138 16.40 -33.81 -6.65
C VAL A 138 15.96 -34.27 -8.04
N ASP A 139 16.54 -35.35 -8.54
CA ASP A 139 16.31 -35.81 -9.91
C ASP A 139 14.86 -36.29 -10.17
N ASP A 140 14.16 -36.72 -9.12
CA ASP A 140 12.82 -37.30 -9.22
C ASP A 140 11.78 -36.44 -8.47
N PRO A 141 10.72 -35.95 -9.17
CA PRO A 141 9.64 -35.18 -8.54
C PRO A 141 8.89 -35.92 -7.42
N ALA A 142 8.79 -37.25 -7.49
CA ALA A 142 8.15 -38.05 -6.45
C ALA A 142 8.94 -38.03 -5.14
N THR A 143 10.29 -38.00 -5.24
CA THR A 143 11.18 -37.83 -4.11
C THR A 143 11.02 -36.43 -3.48
N VAL A 144 10.84 -35.38 -4.27
CA VAL A 144 10.54 -34.03 -3.75
C VAL A 144 9.30 -34.03 -2.87
N GLU A 145 8.23 -34.69 -3.32
CA GLU A 145 6.97 -34.81 -2.55
C GLU A 145 7.15 -35.65 -1.28
N ALA A 146 8.00 -36.67 -1.32
CA ALA A 146 8.30 -37.50 -0.15
C ALA A 146 9.09 -36.70 0.90
N ILE A 147 10.09 -35.93 0.46
CA ILE A 147 10.88 -35.04 1.33
C ILE A 147 9.96 -34.02 2.00
N LEU A 148 9.11 -33.30 1.25
CA LEU A 148 8.22 -32.27 1.79
C LEU A 148 7.18 -32.81 2.79
N ARG A 149 6.82 -34.10 2.71
CA ARG A 149 5.93 -34.77 3.66
C ARG A 149 6.64 -35.30 4.91
N SER A 150 7.95 -35.31 4.92
CA SER A 150 8.72 -35.79 6.07
C SER A 150 8.64 -34.78 7.22
N SER A 151 8.43 -35.26 8.44
CA SER A 151 8.44 -34.42 9.65
C SER A 151 9.82 -33.78 9.93
N LEU A 152 10.88 -34.34 9.39
CA LEU A 152 12.25 -33.82 9.52
C LEU A 152 12.47 -32.50 8.76
N THR A 153 11.57 -32.14 7.85
CA THR A 153 11.71 -30.93 7.02
C THR A 153 11.13 -29.67 7.67
N THR A 154 10.36 -29.83 8.74
CA THR A 154 9.74 -28.71 9.45
C THR A 154 10.78 -27.84 10.16
N ASP A 155 11.82 -28.48 10.72
CA ASP A 155 12.84 -27.79 11.52
C ASP A 155 13.85 -27.02 10.65
N VAL A 156 14.05 -27.44 9.40
CA VAL A 156 15.00 -26.81 8.47
C VAL A 156 14.36 -25.75 7.56
N GLY A 157 13.07 -25.48 7.68
CA GLY A 157 12.35 -24.48 6.90
C GLY A 157 12.43 -24.76 5.39
N LEU A 158 12.19 -26.02 4.98
CA LEU A 158 12.33 -26.45 3.60
C LEU A 158 11.18 -25.92 2.73
N ARG A 159 11.48 -25.31 1.60
CA ARG A 159 10.51 -24.74 0.66
C ARG A 159 10.82 -25.15 -0.78
N ARG A 160 9.79 -25.56 -1.52
CA ARG A 160 9.90 -25.83 -2.96
C ARG A 160 10.01 -24.53 -3.75
N VAL A 161 10.99 -24.40 -4.63
CA VAL A 161 11.22 -23.28 -5.54
C VAL A 161 11.17 -23.68 -7.01
N GLY A 162 11.18 -24.96 -7.30
CA GLY A 162 11.07 -25.51 -8.66
C GLY A 162 10.55 -26.96 -8.66
N PRO A 163 10.31 -27.55 -9.84
CA PRO A 163 9.84 -28.95 -9.92
C PRO A 163 10.72 -29.94 -9.19
N GLN A 164 12.04 -29.72 -9.23
CA GLN A 164 13.09 -30.59 -8.70
C GLN A 164 14.01 -29.87 -7.71
N VAL A 165 13.64 -28.62 -7.29
CA VAL A 165 14.51 -27.77 -6.47
C VAL A 165 13.82 -27.37 -5.19
N LEU A 166 14.46 -27.65 -4.06
CA LEU A 166 14.08 -27.25 -2.73
C LEU A 166 15.14 -26.30 -2.14
N VAL A 167 14.71 -25.38 -1.30
CA VAL A 167 15.59 -24.46 -0.56
C VAL A 167 15.32 -24.61 0.92
N ALA A 168 16.37 -24.74 1.71
CA ALA A 168 16.35 -24.73 3.17
C ALA A 168 16.81 -23.35 3.70
N GLN A 169 16.24 -22.92 4.81
CA GLN A 169 16.71 -21.72 5.52
C GLN A 169 17.86 -22.00 6.46
N ALA A 170 17.95 -23.24 6.95
CA ALA A 170 19.08 -23.68 7.79
C ALA A 170 20.34 -23.94 6.94
N GLU A 171 21.50 -23.58 7.47
CA GLU A 171 22.79 -23.96 6.88
C GLU A 171 23.02 -25.50 7.04
N PRO A 172 23.60 -26.14 6.05
CA PRO A 172 24.02 -27.56 6.20
C PRO A 172 25.15 -27.64 7.22
N ASP A 173 25.06 -28.60 8.13
CA ASP A 173 26.11 -28.95 9.08
C ASP A 173 27.33 -29.57 8.37
#